data_4d515f32b8124aa3826aabf5b2469ea7
#
_entry.id   4d515f32b8124aa3826aabf5b2469ea7
#
_cell.length_a   1.000
_cell.length_b   1.000
_cell.length_c   1.000
_cell.angle_alpha   90.00
_cell.angle_beta   90.00
_cell.angle_gamma   90.00
#
_symmetry.space_group_name_H-M   'P 1'
#
loop_
_entity.id
_entity.type
_entity.pdbx_description
1 polymer ?
#
loop_
_entity_poly.entity_id
_entity_poly.type
_entity_poly.pdbx_seq_one_letter_code
_entity_poly.pdbx_strand_id
1 'polypeptide(L)'
;MIKAFDTHLHLDAFDDPERVLNEARAAGIDNWVVPGVSPDGWARIDALAGGCSGVYSAPGIHPMSADRFRPEIAAELRNLLAHPRAVAVGEVGLDRPVDVPWPVQEQVFAAMIRLAREMDKPLLVHARESIDRLLKIMQREGADQVGGVFHAFSGSVETAQRIIDAGFLLGIGGVVTWPGARRLPEVVRTVPAAALLLETDAPYLTPAPHRGASNRPVYLALVAAKVAELRSWSIEETLRVTTENARRLFRL
;
A
#
# COMPACT_ATOMS: atom_id res chain seq x y z
N MET A 1 14.41 -12.40 16.27
CA MET A 1 13.55 -11.20 16.23
C MET A 1 12.69 -11.26 14.96
N ILE A 2 11.38 -11.09 15.08
CA ILE A 2 10.47 -10.98 13.93
C ILE A 2 10.73 -9.63 13.30
N LYS A 3 10.93 -9.64 12.00
CA LYS A 3 11.26 -8.46 11.21
C LYS A 3 9.97 -7.91 10.59
N ALA A 4 9.68 -6.63 10.86
CA ALA A 4 8.46 -5.98 10.39
C ALA A 4 8.49 -5.70 8.88
N PHE A 5 7.31 -5.60 8.28
CA PHE A 5 7.09 -5.29 6.88
C PHE A 5 6.24 -4.01 6.76
N ASP A 6 6.77 -2.98 6.11
CA ASP A 6 6.05 -1.77 5.73
C ASP A 6 5.54 -1.95 4.29
N THR A 7 4.24 -2.10 4.13
CA THR A 7 3.66 -2.46 2.83
C THR A 7 3.41 -1.28 1.90
N HIS A 8 3.69 -0.04 2.34
CA HIS A 8 3.54 1.15 1.51
C HIS A 8 4.43 2.30 2.02
N LEU A 9 5.48 2.62 1.29
CA LEU A 9 6.48 3.65 1.62
C LEU A 9 6.94 4.37 0.36
N HIS A 10 6.78 5.68 0.28
CA HIS A 10 7.35 6.50 -0.79
C HIS A 10 8.84 6.80 -0.52
N LEU A 11 9.68 5.78 -0.61
CA LEU A 11 11.12 5.89 -0.34
C LEU A 11 11.82 6.82 -1.34
N ASP A 12 11.30 6.91 -2.54
CA ASP A 12 11.76 7.81 -3.61
C ASP A 12 11.58 9.30 -3.30
N ALA A 13 10.73 9.63 -2.32
CA ALA A 13 10.54 11.01 -1.84
C ALA A 13 11.62 11.48 -0.85
N PHE A 14 12.53 10.61 -0.41
CA PHE A 14 13.60 10.97 0.52
C PHE A 14 14.90 11.28 -0.19
N ASP A 15 15.62 12.32 0.27
CA ASP A 15 16.93 12.71 -0.26
C ASP A 15 18.00 11.66 0.05
N ASP A 16 17.91 11.01 1.22
CA ASP A 16 18.83 9.97 1.69
C ASP A 16 18.02 8.70 2.06
N PRO A 17 17.66 7.87 1.07
CA PRO A 17 16.90 6.63 1.28
C PRO A 17 17.63 5.64 2.20
N GLU A 18 18.94 5.49 2.07
CA GLU A 18 19.71 4.55 2.89
C GLU A 18 19.68 4.92 4.37
N ARG A 19 19.81 6.19 4.70
CA ARG A 19 19.75 6.65 6.08
C ARG A 19 18.40 6.31 6.71
N VAL A 20 17.28 6.61 6.04
CA VAL A 20 15.95 6.32 6.61
C VAL A 20 15.68 4.83 6.74
N LEU A 21 16.20 4.00 5.81
CA LEU A 21 16.12 2.55 5.92
C LEU A 21 16.96 2.00 7.07
N ASN A 22 18.17 2.54 7.27
CA ASN A 22 19.06 2.10 8.37
C ASN A 22 18.45 2.44 9.74
N GLU A 23 17.82 3.59 9.90
CA GLU A 23 17.05 3.94 11.09
C GLU A 23 15.88 2.96 11.33
N ALA A 24 15.16 2.59 10.28
CA ALA A 24 14.06 1.63 10.37
C ALA A 24 14.57 0.21 10.70
N ARG A 25 15.68 -0.22 10.10
CA ARG A 25 16.32 -1.52 10.42
C ARG A 25 16.74 -1.61 11.89
N ALA A 26 17.28 -0.53 12.45
CA ALA A 26 17.63 -0.48 13.86
C ALA A 26 16.41 -0.68 14.79
N ALA A 27 15.20 -0.34 14.30
CA ALA A 27 13.93 -0.57 14.98
C ALA A 27 13.27 -1.93 14.62
N GLY A 28 13.93 -2.78 13.83
CA GLY A 28 13.42 -4.11 13.46
C GLY A 28 12.51 -4.12 12.23
N ILE A 29 12.50 -3.07 11.41
CA ILE A 29 11.75 -3.00 10.16
C ILE A 29 12.74 -3.19 9.02
N ASP A 30 12.56 -4.21 8.17
CA ASP A 30 13.55 -4.55 7.16
C ASP A 30 12.98 -5.01 5.81
N ASN A 31 11.67 -4.86 5.62
CA ASN A 31 11.03 -5.07 4.33
C ASN A 31 10.08 -3.90 4.02
N TRP A 32 10.12 -3.42 2.77
CA TRP A 32 9.36 -2.26 2.32
C TRP A 32 8.89 -2.44 0.89
N VAL A 33 7.64 -2.02 0.60
CA VAL A 33 7.15 -1.89 -0.78
C VAL A 33 7.08 -0.41 -1.14
N VAL A 34 7.71 -0.06 -2.27
CA VAL A 34 7.75 1.31 -2.82
C VAL A 34 6.83 1.39 -4.02
N PRO A 35 5.69 2.09 -3.93
CA PRO A 35 4.73 2.22 -5.02
C PRO A 35 5.20 3.21 -6.08
N GLY A 36 4.77 3.00 -7.33
CA GLY A 36 4.92 3.96 -8.42
C GLY A 36 3.72 4.89 -8.51
N VAL A 37 3.98 6.20 -8.57
CA VAL A 37 2.93 7.22 -8.70
C VAL A 37 2.73 7.63 -10.17
N SER A 38 3.82 7.71 -10.92
CA SER A 38 3.82 8.11 -12.33
C SER A 38 4.94 7.43 -13.11
N PRO A 39 4.86 7.40 -14.44
CA PRO A 39 5.92 6.83 -15.28
C PRO A 39 7.31 7.43 -15.02
N ASP A 40 7.40 8.72 -14.72
CA ASP A 40 8.68 9.40 -14.47
C ASP A 40 9.40 8.87 -13.21
N GLY A 41 8.66 8.32 -12.25
CA GLY A 41 9.21 7.76 -11.01
C GLY A 41 9.67 6.31 -11.11
N TRP A 42 9.25 5.56 -12.14
CA TRP A 42 9.44 4.10 -12.18
C TRP A 42 10.91 3.68 -12.19
N ALA A 43 11.76 4.37 -12.97
CA ALA A 43 13.19 4.07 -12.99
C ALA A 43 13.84 4.24 -11.61
N ARG A 44 13.38 5.22 -10.82
CA ARG A 44 13.89 5.46 -9.47
C ARG A 44 13.45 4.36 -8.49
N ILE A 45 12.19 3.97 -8.51
CA ILE A 45 11.72 2.91 -7.60
C ILE A 45 12.31 1.55 -7.96
N ASP A 46 12.53 1.25 -9.24
CA ASP A 46 13.21 0.04 -9.69
C ASP A 46 14.68 0.01 -9.24
N ALA A 47 15.39 1.13 -9.39
CA ALA A 47 16.75 1.27 -8.89
C ALA A 47 16.85 1.08 -7.35
N LEU A 48 15.88 1.64 -6.59
CA LEU A 48 15.81 1.45 -5.14
C LEU A 48 15.57 -0.02 -4.77
N ALA A 49 14.66 -0.70 -5.47
CA ALA A 49 14.38 -2.12 -5.25
C ALA A 49 15.58 -3.00 -5.61
N GLY A 50 16.34 -2.65 -6.66
CA GLY A 50 17.56 -3.36 -7.05
C GLY A 50 18.76 -3.10 -6.14
N GLY A 51 18.88 -1.88 -5.59
CA GLY A 51 20.05 -1.43 -4.82
C GLY A 51 19.91 -1.60 -3.31
N CYS A 52 18.71 -1.57 -2.75
CA CYS A 52 18.48 -1.62 -1.31
C CYS A 52 17.93 -2.98 -0.86
N SER A 53 18.62 -3.62 0.07
CA SER A 53 18.14 -4.90 0.63
C SER A 53 16.81 -4.73 1.36
N GLY A 54 15.86 -5.65 1.12
CA GLY A 54 14.52 -5.63 1.73
C GLY A 54 13.54 -4.67 1.03
N VAL A 55 13.97 -3.92 0.02
CA VAL A 55 13.10 -3.05 -0.75
C VAL A 55 12.54 -3.78 -1.96
N TYR A 56 11.25 -3.63 -2.20
CA TYR A 56 10.50 -4.14 -3.33
C TYR A 56 9.79 -2.99 -4.03
N SER A 57 9.56 -3.10 -5.33
CA SER A 57 8.81 -2.10 -6.09
C SER A 57 7.39 -2.57 -6.39
N ALA A 58 6.50 -1.60 -6.56
CA ALA A 58 5.16 -1.81 -7.10
C ALA A 58 4.88 -0.74 -8.15
N PRO A 59 5.41 -0.87 -9.38
CA PRO A 59 5.18 0.11 -10.42
C PRO A 59 3.70 0.15 -10.82
N GLY A 60 3.15 1.36 -10.92
CA GLY A 60 1.75 1.62 -11.26
C GLY A 60 1.52 3.07 -11.65
N ILE A 61 0.26 3.43 -11.87
CA ILE A 61 -0.17 4.80 -12.24
C ILE A 61 -1.24 5.25 -11.26
N HIS A 62 -0.84 6.15 -10.36
CA HIS A 62 -1.75 6.79 -9.41
C HIS A 62 -2.83 7.61 -10.15
N PRO A 63 -4.05 7.74 -9.62
CA PRO A 63 -5.13 8.53 -10.23
C PRO A 63 -4.71 9.94 -10.68
N MET A 64 -3.83 10.62 -9.93
CA MET A 64 -3.34 11.95 -10.28
C MET A 64 -2.49 12.00 -11.56
N SER A 65 -2.01 10.86 -12.03
CA SER A 65 -1.18 10.70 -13.24
C SER A 65 -1.90 9.89 -14.32
N ALA A 66 -3.20 9.63 -14.16
CA ALA A 66 -3.94 8.75 -15.06
C ALA A 66 -4.04 9.32 -16.50
N ASP A 67 -4.03 10.63 -16.66
CA ASP A 67 -4.00 11.31 -17.95
C ASP A 67 -2.70 11.07 -18.74
N ARG A 68 -1.67 10.53 -18.10
CA ARG A 68 -0.38 10.19 -18.72
C ARG A 68 -0.35 8.78 -19.31
N PHE A 69 -1.38 7.97 -19.07
CA PHE A 69 -1.45 6.60 -19.59
C PHE A 69 -1.53 6.59 -21.13
N ARG A 70 -0.68 5.78 -21.76
CA ARG A 70 -0.63 5.51 -23.21
C ARG A 70 -0.33 4.01 -23.40
N PRO A 71 -0.66 3.41 -24.54
CA PRO A 71 -0.35 1.99 -24.82
C PRO A 71 1.12 1.63 -24.66
N GLU A 72 2.03 2.54 -25.04
CA GLU A 72 3.48 2.36 -24.95
C GLU A 72 3.93 2.22 -23.51
N ILE A 73 3.31 2.99 -22.61
CA ILE A 73 3.56 2.93 -21.16
C ILE A 73 3.16 1.58 -20.57
N ALA A 74 2.11 0.96 -21.11
CA ALA A 74 1.73 -0.39 -20.66
C ALA A 74 2.79 -1.44 -20.98
N ALA A 75 3.52 -1.30 -22.11
CA ALA A 75 4.63 -2.19 -22.45
C ALA A 75 5.83 -2.00 -21.52
N GLU A 76 6.18 -0.75 -21.23
CA GLU A 76 7.24 -0.43 -20.24
C GLU A 76 6.89 -0.99 -18.85
N LEU A 77 5.65 -0.80 -18.42
CA LEU A 77 5.19 -1.30 -17.13
C LEU A 77 5.26 -2.82 -17.03
N ARG A 78 4.95 -3.57 -18.10
CA ARG A 78 5.16 -5.03 -18.17
C ARG A 78 6.61 -5.42 -17.93
N ASN A 79 7.54 -4.72 -18.56
CA ASN A 79 8.96 -4.99 -18.39
C ASN A 79 9.42 -4.77 -16.93
N LEU A 80 8.97 -3.69 -16.29
CA LEU A 80 9.25 -3.44 -14.88
C LEU A 80 8.65 -4.50 -13.96
N LEU A 81 7.39 -4.90 -14.23
CA LEU A 81 6.69 -5.92 -13.45
C LEU A 81 7.29 -7.33 -13.61
N ALA A 82 8.03 -7.60 -14.68
CA ALA A 82 8.76 -8.83 -14.86
C ALA A 82 10.01 -8.93 -13.96
N HIS A 83 10.47 -7.83 -13.37
CA HIS A 83 11.60 -7.84 -12.44
C HIS A 83 11.24 -8.59 -11.15
N PRO A 84 12.14 -9.46 -10.62
CA PRO A 84 11.84 -10.26 -9.41
C PRO A 84 11.52 -9.44 -8.15
N ARG A 85 11.98 -8.19 -8.09
CA ARG A 85 11.69 -7.28 -6.98
C ARG A 85 10.40 -6.46 -7.15
N ALA A 86 9.75 -6.54 -8.31
CA ALA A 86 8.43 -5.94 -8.51
C ALA A 86 7.36 -6.91 -7.99
N VAL A 87 6.74 -6.61 -6.85
CA VAL A 87 5.86 -7.53 -6.13
C VAL A 87 4.38 -7.24 -6.28
N ALA A 88 4.02 -6.09 -6.83
CA ALA A 88 2.62 -5.67 -7.01
C ALA A 88 2.50 -4.67 -8.16
N VAL A 89 1.28 -4.40 -8.62
CA VAL A 89 0.93 -3.27 -9.49
C VAL A 89 0.35 -2.16 -8.61
N GLY A 90 1.03 -1.04 -8.53
CA GLY A 90 0.57 0.07 -7.69
C GLY A 90 1.56 1.26 -7.63
N GLU A 91 1.06 2.37 -7.23
CA GLU A 91 -0.24 2.68 -6.66
C GLU A 91 -1.27 2.92 -7.77
N VAL A 92 -2.45 2.33 -7.68
CA VAL A 92 -3.50 2.42 -8.69
C VAL A 92 -4.85 2.61 -8.03
N GLY A 93 -5.81 3.20 -8.70
CA GLY A 93 -7.13 3.36 -8.10
C GLY A 93 -7.87 4.60 -8.56
N LEU A 94 -8.67 5.18 -7.65
CA LEU A 94 -9.48 6.37 -7.90
C LEU A 94 -9.37 7.38 -6.75
N ASP A 95 -9.22 8.65 -7.09
CA ASP A 95 -9.13 9.76 -6.14
C ASP A 95 -10.03 10.92 -6.61
N ARG A 96 -11.07 11.26 -5.83
CA ARG A 96 -12.02 12.31 -6.20
C ARG A 96 -11.41 13.72 -6.24
N PRO A 97 -10.60 14.14 -5.26
CA PRO A 97 -9.96 15.46 -5.22
C PRO A 97 -8.98 15.79 -6.34
N VAL A 98 -8.45 14.78 -7.07
CA VAL A 98 -7.47 15.06 -8.13
C VAL A 98 -8.15 15.64 -9.38
N ASP A 99 -7.43 16.52 -10.07
CA ASP A 99 -7.91 17.19 -11.29
C ASP A 99 -7.72 16.32 -12.54
N VAL A 100 -8.15 15.06 -12.45
CA VAL A 100 -8.21 14.12 -13.58
C VAL A 100 -9.62 13.56 -13.63
N PRO A 101 -10.32 13.68 -14.78
CA PRO A 101 -11.73 13.26 -14.88
C PRO A 101 -11.94 11.78 -14.53
N TRP A 102 -13.04 11.46 -13.85
CA TRP A 102 -13.41 10.09 -13.49
C TRP A 102 -13.28 9.08 -14.63
N PRO A 103 -13.80 9.33 -15.85
CA PRO A 103 -13.69 8.36 -16.94
C PRO A 103 -12.24 8.00 -17.28
N VAL A 104 -11.31 8.94 -17.15
CA VAL A 104 -9.87 8.70 -17.40
C VAL A 104 -9.29 7.83 -16.28
N GLN A 105 -9.54 8.20 -15.02
CA GLN A 105 -9.10 7.39 -13.87
C GLN A 105 -9.66 5.97 -13.94
N GLU A 106 -10.96 5.81 -14.22
CA GLU A 106 -11.63 4.51 -14.30
C GLU A 106 -11.06 3.64 -15.44
N GLN A 107 -10.79 4.24 -16.60
CA GLN A 107 -10.17 3.55 -17.74
C GLN A 107 -8.77 3.04 -17.38
N VAL A 108 -7.96 3.89 -16.75
CA VAL A 108 -6.59 3.52 -16.35
C VAL A 108 -6.62 2.47 -15.25
N PHE A 109 -7.47 2.62 -14.24
CA PHE A 109 -7.61 1.62 -13.19
C PHE A 109 -8.02 0.25 -13.76
N ALA A 110 -8.97 0.20 -14.67
CA ALA A 110 -9.36 -1.03 -15.37
C ALA A 110 -8.18 -1.64 -16.15
N ALA A 111 -7.37 -0.81 -16.82
CA ALA A 111 -6.17 -1.28 -17.53
C ALA A 111 -5.13 -1.85 -16.55
N MET A 112 -4.93 -1.23 -15.38
CA MET A 112 -4.02 -1.72 -14.35
C MET A 112 -4.48 -3.04 -13.74
N ILE A 113 -5.78 -3.25 -13.54
CA ILE A 113 -6.32 -4.55 -13.08
C ILE A 113 -6.02 -5.65 -14.11
N ARG A 114 -6.26 -5.38 -15.40
CA ARG A 114 -5.97 -6.35 -16.47
C ARG A 114 -4.49 -6.69 -16.52
N LEU A 115 -3.62 -5.69 -16.37
CA LEU A 115 -2.18 -5.89 -16.32
C LEU A 115 -1.76 -6.70 -15.09
N ALA A 116 -2.31 -6.41 -13.92
CA ALA A 116 -2.05 -7.17 -12.69
C ALA A 116 -2.42 -8.64 -12.85
N ARG A 117 -3.55 -8.94 -13.50
CA ARG A 117 -3.97 -10.31 -13.83
C ARG A 117 -3.05 -10.98 -14.83
N GLU A 118 -2.64 -10.25 -15.90
CA GLU A 118 -1.68 -10.74 -16.90
C GLU A 118 -0.34 -11.12 -16.26
N MET A 119 0.13 -10.30 -15.33
CA MET A 119 1.42 -10.46 -14.65
C MET A 119 1.35 -11.31 -13.37
N ASP A 120 0.16 -11.77 -12.99
CA ASP A 120 -0.11 -12.50 -11.73
C ASP A 120 0.45 -11.77 -10.49
N LYS A 121 0.19 -10.46 -10.41
CA LYS A 121 0.64 -9.58 -9.31
C LYS A 121 -0.55 -9.01 -8.56
N PRO A 122 -0.50 -8.89 -7.21
CA PRO A 122 -1.52 -8.20 -6.44
C PRO A 122 -1.55 -6.70 -6.74
N LEU A 123 -2.64 -6.03 -6.35
CA LEU A 123 -2.84 -4.59 -6.53
C LEU A 123 -2.54 -3.83 -5.23
N LEU A 124 -1.85 -2.69 -5.30
CA LEU A 124 -1.85 -1.68 -4.25
C LEU A 124 -2.88 -0.60 -4.63
N VAL A 125 -4.01 -0.59 -3.92
CA VAL A 125 -5.17 0.23 -4.29
C VAL A 125 -5.25 1.51 -3.49
N HIS A 126 -5.24 2.64 -4.20
CA HIS A 126 -5.58 3.96 -3.69
C HIS A 126 -7.09 4.19 -3.75
N ALA A 127 -7.68 4.66 -2.66
CA ALA A 127 -9.11 4.88 -2.57
C ALA A 127 -9.45 6.14 -1.77
N ARG A 128 -9.76 7.24 -2.45
CA ARG A 128 -10.21 8.46 -1.79
C ARG A 128 -11.55 8.92 -2.32
N GLU A 129 -12.58 8.85 -1.46
CA GLU A 129 -13.98 9.16 -1.80
C GLU A 129 -14.50 8.40 -3.03
N SER A 130 -14.09 7.13 -3.22
CA SER A 130 -14.26 6.40 -4.48
C SER A 130 -14.63 4.91 -4.32
N ILE A 131 -14.78 4.41 -3.10
CA ILE A 131 -14.93 2.98 -2.78
C ILE A 131 -15.99 2.27 -3.64
N ASP A 132 -17.20 2.84 -3.77
CA ASP A 132 -18.28 2.18 -4.51
C ASP A 132 -17.97 2.04 -6.01
N ARG A 133 -17.26 3.04 -6.58
CA ARG A 133 -16.82 2.99 -7.98
C ARG A 133 -15.70 1.96 -8.16
N LEU A 134 -14.72 1.97 -7.24
CA LEU A 134 -13.62 1.00 -7.24
C LEU A 134 -14.15 -0.43 -7.21
N LEU A 135 -15.00 -0.77 -6.24
CA LEU A 135 -15.52 -2.13 -6.09
C LEU A 135 -16.30 -2.60 -7.33
N LYS A 136 -17.07 -1.71 -7.97
CA LYS A 136 -17.78 -2.03 -9.24
C LYS A 136 -16.80 -2.35 -10.37
N ILE A 137 -15.74 -1.56 -10.52
CA ILE A 137 -14.72 -1.79 -11.56
C ILE A 137 -13.94 -3.06 -11.26
N MET A 138 -13.54 -3.27 -10.02
CA MET A 138 -12.82 -4.45 -9.56
C MET A 138 -13.60 -5.74 -9.85
N GLN A 139 -14.90 -5.75 -9.52
CA GLN A 139 -15.78 -6.88 -9.83
C GLN A 139 -15.89 -7.12 -11.34
N ARG A 140 -16.10 -6.07 -12.13
CA ARG A 140 -16.22 -6.17 -13.60
C ARG A 140 -14.93 -6.69 -14.24
N GLU A 141 -13.78 -6.26 -13.76
CA GLU A 141 -12.47 -6.61 -14.33
C GLU A 141 -11.86 -7.89 -13.69
N GLY A 142 -12.51 -8.51 -12.70
CA GLY A 142 -12.02 -9.74 -12.05
C GLY A 142 -10.77 -9.52 -11.21
N ALA A 143 -10.72 -8.44 -10.43
CA ALA A 143 -9.56 -8.11 -9.59
C ALA A 143 -9.35 -9.11 -8.43
N ASP A 144 -10.39 -9.83 -8.02
CA ASP A 144 -10.36 -10.90 -7.02
C ASP A 144 -9.40 -12.05 -7.39
N GLN A 145 -9.12 -12.24 -8.69
CA GLN A 145 -8.20 -13.27 -9.17
C GLN A 145 -6.74 -13.03 -8.74
N VAL A 146 -6.37 -11.78 -8.47
CA VAL A 146 -5.02 -11.42 -8.01
C VAL A 146 -5.01 -10.88 -6.58
N GLY A 147 -6.15 -10.36 -6.10
CA GLY A 147 -6.25 -9.73 -4.80
C GLY A 147 -5.42 -8.46 -4.69
N GLY A 148 -5.12 -8.05 -3.45
CA GLY A 148 -4.33 -6.84 -3.21
C GLY A 148 -4.56 -6.24 -1.84
N VAL A 149 -4.21 -4.99 -1.69
CA VAL A 149 -4.40 -4.20 -0.46
C VAL A 149 -4.98 -2.83 -0.79
N PHE A 150 -5.96 -2.40 -0.03
CA PHE A 150 -6.36 -0.99 0.04
C PHE A 150 -5.42 -0.30 1.03
N HIS A 151 -4.47 0.50 0.50
CA HIS A 151 -3.56 1.24 1.35
C HIS A 151 -4.28 2.42 2.04
N ALA A 152 -3.69 2.92 3.12
CA ALA A 152 -4.19 4.05 3.93
C ALA A 152 -5.68 3.94 4.28
N PHE A 153 -6.15 2.71 4.55
CA PHE A 153 -7.55 2.49 4.80
C PHE A 153 -8.06 3.30 6.01
N SER A 154 -9.17 4.00 5.83
CA SER A 154 -9.78 4.86 6.87
C SER A 154 -11.32 4.80 6.90
N GLY A 155 -11.91 3.80 6.24
CA GLY A 155 -13.36 3.58 6.14
C GLY A 155 -13.99 3.03 7.42
N SER A 156 -15.28 2.64 7.31
CA SER A 156 -16.04 1.96 8.36
C SER A 156 -15.82 0.44 8.35
N VAL A 157 -16.35 -0.27 9.36
CA VAL A 157 -16.33 -1.73 9.44
C VAL A 157 -17.07 -2.36 8.24
N GLU A 158 -18.20 -1.79 7.85
CA GLU A 158 -18.98 -2.25 6.69
C GLU A 158 -18.20 -2.11 5.39
N THR A 159 -17.48 -0.98 5.24
CA THR A 159 -16.60 -0.77 4.07
C THR A 159 -15.44 -1.75 4.08
N ALA A 160 -14.83 -1.97 5.24
CA ALA A 160 -13.74 -2.94 5.40
C ALA A 160 -14.20 -4.35 5.03
N GLN A 161 -15.39 -4.77 5.47
CA GLN A 161 -15.94 -6.09 5.16
C GLN A 161 -16.14 -6.26 3.65
N ARG A 162 -16.70 -5.26 2.96
CA ARG A 162 -16.89 -5.31 1.50
C ARG A 162 -15.56 -5.44 0.73
N ILE A 163 -14.51 -4.80 1.22
CA ILE A 163 -13.16 -4.91 0.64
C ILE A 163 -12.60 -6.32 0.87
N ILE A 164 -12.76 -6.86 2.08
CA ILE A 164 -12.30 -8.20 2.43
C ILE A 164 -13.07 -9.27 1.62
N ASP A 165 -14.38 -9.11 1.47
CA ASP A 165 -15.22 -10.02 0.67
C ASP A 165 -14.85 -9.99 -0.82
N ALA A 166 -14.27 -8.87 -1.28
CA ALA A 166 -13.70 -8.73 -2.63
C ALA A 166 -12.29 -9.34 -2.78
N GLY A 167 -11.74 -9.99 -1.73
CA GLY A 167 -10.44 -10.65 -1.76
C GLY A 167 -9.24 -9.73 -1.46
N PHE A 168 -9.47 -8.56 -0.82
CA PHE A 168 -8.42 -7.58 -0.54
C PHE A 168 -8.14 -7.42 0.95
N LEU A 169 -6.91 -7.04 1.27
CA LEU A 169 -6.44 -6.71 2.61
C LEU A 169 -6.51 -5.20 2.87
N LEU A 170 -6.29 -4.81 4.11
CA LEU A 170 -6.36 -3.42 4.58
C LEU A 170 -4.98 -2.98 5.07
N GLY A 171 -4.43 -1.92 4.47
CA GLY A 171 -3.24 -1.22 4.93
C GLY A 171 -3.58 -0.30 6.09
N ILE A 172 -3.00 -0.56 7.25
CA ILE A 172 -3.20 0.20 8.48
C ILE A 172 -1.98 1.07 8.72
N GLY A 173 -2.16 2.38 8.50
CA GLY A 173 -1.11 3.39 8.63
C GLY A 173 -1.26 4.29 9.86
N GLY A 174 -0.47 5.38 9.89
CA GLY A 174 -0.36 6.32 11.00
C GLY A 174 -1.68 6.89 11.54
N VAL A 175 -2.70 6.98 10.70
CA VAL A 175 -4.05 7.48 11.06
C VAL A 175 -4.67 6.71 12.24
N VAL A 176 -4.36 5.42 12.42
CA VAL A 176 -4.88 4.61 13.54
C VAL A 176 -4.47 5.15 14.91
N THR A 177 -3.39 5.92 14.97
CA THR A 177 -2.85 6.52 16.19
C THR A 177 -3.46 7.89 16.52
N TRP A 178 -4.22 8.49 15.60
CA TRP A 178 -4.70 9.87 15.78
C TRP A 178 -5.82 9.93 16.83
N PRO A 179 -5.80 10.89 17.76
CA PRO A 179 -6.81 10.99 18.81
C PRO A 179 -8.24 11.13 18.32
N GLY A 180 -8.42 11.69 17.10
CA GLY A 180 -9.73 11.84 16.45
C GLY A 180 -10.17 10.66 15.60
N ALA A 181 -9.33 9.65 15.41
CA ALA A 181 -9.66 8.46 14.63
C ALA A 181 -10.64 7.58 15.42
N ARG A 182 -11.89 7.48 14.96
CA ARG A 182 -12.92 6.64 15.60
C ARG A 182 -13.17 5.36 14.81
N ARG A 183 -13.31 5.45 13.48
CA ARG A 183 -13.68 4.32 12.62
C ARG A 183 -12.55 3.30 12.49
N LEU A 184 -11.33 3.77 12.17
CA LEU A 184 -10.21 2.88 11.92
C LEU A 184 -9.82 2.00 13.14
N PRO A 185 -9.78 2.51 14.39
CA PRO A 185 -9.60 1.65 15.56
C PRO A 185 -10.68 0.57 15.73
N GLU A 186 -11.93 0.86 15.36
CA GLU A 186 -13.00 -0.13 15.40
C GLU A 186 -12.80 -1.21 14.33
N VAL A 187 -12.45 -0.81 13.11
CA VAL A 187 -12.08 -1.74 12.03
C VAL A 187 -10.96 -2.67 12.51
N VAL A 188 -9.88 -2.10 13.04
CA VAL A 188 -8.74 -2.91 13.55
C VAL A 188 -9.17 -3.92 14.61
N ARG A 189 -10.12 -3.60 15.48
CA ARG A 189 -10.65 -4.55 16.49
C ARG A 189 -11.48 -5.67 15.90
N THR A 190 -12.18 -5.40 14.79
CA THR A 190 -13.30 -6.25 14.31
C THR A 190 -12.91 -7.18 13.17
N VAL A 191 -12.12 -6.70 12.20
CA VAL A 191 -11.81 -7.47 10.99
C VAL A 191 -10.95 -8.70 11.27
N PRO A 192 -10.98 -9.74 10.42
CA PRO A 192 -10.10 -10.89 10.56
C PRO A 192 -8.62 -10.50 10.62
N ALA A 193 -7.84 -11.15 11.48
CA ALA A 193 -6.41 -10.92 11.61
C ALA A 193 -5.67 -11.07 10.26
N ALA A 194 -6.12 -12.01 9.42
CA ALA A 194 -5.57 -12.28 8.10
C ALA A 194 -5.77 -11.15 7.08
N ALA A 195 -6.61 -10.15 7.40
CA ALA A 195 -6.88 -9.01 6.52
C ALA A 195 -6.03 -7.77 6.85
N LEU A 196 -5.22 -7.78 7.92
CA LEU A 196 -4.45 -6.63 8.37
C LEU A 196 -3.03 -6.62 7.83
N LEU A 197 -2.63 -5.48 7.27
CA LEU A 197 -1.25 -5.13 6.93
C LEU A 197 -0.84 -3.86 7.67
N LEU A 198 0.44 -3.66 7.89
CA LEU A 198 0.99 -2.43 8.45
C LEU A 198 1.74 -1.66 7.36
N GLU A 199 1.61 -0.33 7.42
CA GLU A 199 2.30 0.57 6.52
C GLU A 199 2.58 1.92 7.20
N THR A 200 3.47 2.71 6.62
CA THR A 200 3.69 4.08 7.05
C THR A 200 3.06 5.11 6.14
N ASP A 201 3.05 4.87 4.85
CA ASP A 201 2.77 5.88 3.81
C ASP A 201 3.74 7.07 3.92
N ALA A 202 4.94 6.85 4.47
CA ALA A 202 5.91 7.94 4.67
C ALA A 202 6.38 8.49 3.30
N PRO A 203 6.52 9.83 3.18
CA PRO A 203 6.56 10.87 4.21
C PRO A 203 5.20 11.43 4.66
N TYR A 204 4.10 10.83 4.23
CA TYR A 204 2.72 11.28 4.50
C TYR A 204 2.13 10.62 5.75
N LEU A 205 0.93 11.04 6.17
CA LEU A 205 0.09 10.43 7.20
C LEU A 205 0.80 10.12 8.54
N THR A 206 1.63 11.04 8.99
CA THR A 206 2.47 10.89 10.20
C THR A 206 1.66 10.49 11.42
N PRO A 207 2.06 9.43 12.16
CA PRO A 207 1.37 9.00 13.38
C PRO A 207 1.52 10.00 14.53
N ALA A 208 0.60 9.97 15.49
CA ALA A 208 0.81 10.62 16.77
C ALA A 208 1.94 9.89 17.56
N PRO A 209 2.82 10.60 18.30
CA PRO A 209 2.77 12.02 18.64
C PRO A 209 3.44 12.96 17.61
N HIS A 210 3.90 12.45 16.46
CA HIS A 210 4.71 13.22 15.49
C HIS A 210 3.88 13.99 14.45
N ARG A 211 2.54 14.09 14.61
CA ARG A 211 1.68 14.83 13.66
C ARG A 211 2.21 16.24 13.41
N GLY A 212 2.21 16.63 12.11
CA GLY A 212 2.74 17.92 11.68
C GLY A 212 4.22 17.91 11.25
N ALA A 213 4.95 16.83 11.56
CA ALA A 213 6.26 16.57 11.01
C ALA A 213 6.16 15.60 9.80
N SER A 214 7.22 15.49 9.00
CA SER A 214 7.33 14.47 7.96
C SER A 214 7.34 13.07 8.57
N ASN A 215 6.57 12.14 7.99
CA ASN A 215 6.55 10.76 8.42
C ASN A 215 7.86 10.04 8.04
N ARG A 216 8.16 8.95 8.75
CA ARG A 216 9.40 8.17 8.57
C ARG A 216 9.10 6.67 8.71
N PRO A 217 9.81 5.80 7.96
CA PRO A 217 9.60 4.35 8.05
C PRO A 217 9.75 3.80 9.47
N VAL A 218 10.63 4.36 10.29
CA VAL A 218 10.81 3.96 11.69
C VAL A 218 9.53 4.11 12.54
N TYR A 219 8.61 4.97 12.14
CA TYR A 219 7.35 5.17 12.86
C TYR A 219 6.32 4.06 12.63
N LEU A 220 6.62 3.05 11.79
CA LEU A 220 5.84 1.82 11.72
C LEU A 220 5.69 1.17 13.11
N ALA A 221 6.70 1.31 13.95
CA ALA A 221 6.67 0.82 15.35
C ALA A 221 5.51 1.42 16.17
N LEU A 222 5.15 2.69 15.92
CA LEU A 222 4.00 3.34 16.59
C LEU A 222 2.66 2.79 16.08
N VAL A 223 2.58 2.50 14.79
CA VAL A 223 1.39 1.86 14.18
C VAL A 223 1.22 0.46 14.76
N ALA A 224 2.30 -0.33 14.79
CA ALA A 224 2.31 -1.69 15.36
C ALA A 224 1.89 -1.70 16.83
N ALA A 225 2.42 -0.79 17.65
CA ALA A 225 2.05 -0.65 19.05
C ALA A 225 0.56 -0.33 19.21
N LYS A 226 0.01 0.55 18.38
CA LYS A 226 -1.43 0.89 18.43
C LYS A 226 -2.32 -0.28 17.99
N VAL A 227 -1.94 -1.03 16.97
CA VAL A 227 -2.66 -2.24 16.54
C VAL A 227 -2.61 -3.31 17.63
N ALA A 228 -1.45 -3.53 18.28
CA ALA A 228 -1.28 -4.42 19.41
C ALA A 228 -2.24 -4.08 20.57
N GLU A 229 -2.29 -2.80 20.97
CA GLU A 229 -3.24 -2.29 21.98
C GLU A 229 -4.68 -2.61 21.59
N LEU A 230 -5.10 -2.28 20.37
CA LEU A 230 -6.47 -2.46 19.90
C LEU A 230 -6.91 -3.91 19.82
N ARG A 231 -5.98 -4.81 19.54
CA ARG A 231 -6.20 -6.26 19.42
C ARG A 231 -5.97 -7.03 20.71
N SER A 232 -5.44 -6.39 21.75
CA SER A 232 -4.95 -7.07 22.95
C SER A 232 -3.89 -8.14 22.62
N TRP A 233 -3.06 -7.87 21.62
CA TRP A 233 -1.92 -8.69 21.22
C TRP A 233 -0.62 -8.15 21.80
N SER A 234 0.42 -8.98 21.84
CA SER A 234 1.77 -8.48 22.00
C SER A 234 2.24 -7.78 20.71
N ILE A 235 3.23 -6.88 20.81
CA ILE A 235 3.86 -6.28 19.61
C ILE A 235 4.45 -7.38 18.73
N GLU A 236 5.05 -8.40 19.32
CA GLU A 236 5.63 -9.53 18.59
C GLU A 236 4.57 -10.29 17.78
N GLU A 237 3.42 -10.57 18.37
CA GLU A 237 2.30 -11.21 17.68
C GLU A 237 1.76 -10.32 16.55
N THR A 238 1.61 -9.03 16.80
CA THR A 238 1.18 -8.07 15.78
C THR A 238 2.11 -8.09 14.57
N LEU A 239 3.41 -7.97 14.81
CA LEU A 239 4.41 -7.99 13.73
C LEU A 239 4.43 -9.34 13.01
N ARG A 240 4.32 -10.45 13.73
CA ARG A 240 4.28 -11.79 13.14
C ARG A 240 3.08 -11.93 12.19
N VAL A 241 1.87 -11.64 12.67
CA VAL A 241 0.64 -11.79 11.89
C VAL A 241 0.66 -10.91 10.64
N THR A 242 0.99 -9.63 10.80
CA THR A 242 0.95 -8.66 9.68
C THR A 242 2.08 -8.89 8.67
N THR A 243 3.25 -9.33 9.12
CA THR A 243 4.36 -9.70 8.23
C THR A 243 4.07 -10.99 7.46
N GLU A 244 3.47 -12.00 8.10
CA GLU A 244 3.03 -13.22 7.42
C GLU A 244 1.95 -12.91 6.37
N ASN A 245 1.01 -12.01 6.69
CA ASN A 245 0.02 -11.53 5.72
C ASN A 245 0.68 -10.83 4.52
N ALA A 246 1.65 -9.94 4.77
CA ALA A 246 2.38 -9.25 3.72
C ALA A 246 3.16 -10.23 2.82
N ARG A 247 3.88 -11.17 3.42
CA ARG A 247 4.60 -12.21 2.65
C ARG A 247 3.68 -13.07 1.82
N ARG A 248 2.54 -13.46 2.36
CA ARG A 248 1.53 -14.22 1.61
C ARG A 248 0.98 -13.41 0.44
N LEU A 249 0.66 -12.13 0.65
CA LEU A 249 0.13 -11.26 -0.40
C LEU A 249 1.14 -11.07 -1.52
N PHE A 250 2.39 -10.76 -1.19
CA PHE A 250 3.45 -10.45 -2.15
C PHE A 250 4.24 -11.69 -2.61
N ARG A 251 3.91 -12.88 -2.09
CA ARG A 251 4.54 -14.19 -2.43
C ARG A 251 6.06 -14.20 -2.18
N LEU A 252 6.47 -13.77 -0.96
CA LEU A 252 7.87 -13.63 -0.49
C LEU A 252 8.24 -14.65 0.58
#